data_f69224c1f31dec6af7c7d6ea6480d8c6
#
_entry.id   f69224c1f31dec6af7c7d6ea6480d8c6
#
_cell.length_a   1.000
_cell.length_b   1.000
_cell.length_c   1.000
_cell.angle_alpha   90.00
_cell.angle_beta   90.00
_cell.angle_gamma   90.00
#
_symmetry.space_group_name_H-M   'P 1'
#
loop_
_entity.id
_entity.type
_entity.pdbx_description
1 polymer ?
#
loop_
_entity_poly.entity_id
_entity_poly.type
_entity_poly.pdbx_seq_one_letter_code
_entity_poly.pdbx_strand_id
1 'polypeptide(L)'
;MFKINDCDNEMKATISAFSNDLKNIRTGRVSPDILKSIVVDSYGSKMPVTQISNVNNLDNMTLNINIWDASLVKNVEKTLLESNLGATPQTEGNIIILKFPELTAERRKDLVKIINETSEKFKVSIRNIRRKYIDFIKDLEKEKNISIDESKKNQDDVQKSTDSSISEIDTLAKQKENEILKV
;
A
#
# COMPACT_ATOMS: atom_id res chain seq x y z
N MET A 1 -21.36 -18.72 -18.05
CA MET A 1 -22.01 -19.03 -16.76
C MET A 1 -21.48 -18.07 -15.71
N PHE A 2 -22.36 -17.34 -15.02
CA PHE A 2 -21.96 -16.43 -13.94
C PHE A 2 -21.35 -17.21 -12.77
N LYS A 3 -20.22 -16.73 -12.24
CA LYS A 3 -19.62 -17.26 -11.01
C LYS A 3 -19.35 -16.08 -10.08
N ILE A 4 -19.99 -16.08 -8.92
CA ILE A 4 -19.78 -15.07 -7.89
C ILE A 4 -18.30 -14.95 -7.47
N ASN A 5 -17.58 -16.08 -7.49
CA ASN A 5 -16.15 -16.11 -7.16
C ASN A 5 -15.29 -15.20 -8.05
N ASP A 6 -15.67 -14.97 -9.30
CA ASP A 6 -14.92 -14.09 -10.19
C ASP A 6 -15.07 -12.62 -9.76
N CYS A 7 -16.28 -12.23 -9.36
CA CYS A 7 -16.58 -10.92 -8.78
C CYS A 7 -15.81 -10.73 -7.48
N ASP A 8 -15.85 -11.69 -6.58
CA ASP A 8 -15.15 -11.65 -5.28
C ASP A 8 -13.63 -11.55 -5.47
N ASN A 9 -13.06 -12.24 -6.45
CA ASN A 9 -11.63 -12.18 -6.75
C ASN A 9 -11.21 -10.79 -7.28
N GLU A 10 -12.02 -10.19 -8.17
CA GLU A 10 -11.75 -8.82 -8.66
C GLU A 10 -11.85 -7.79 -7.51
N MET A 11 -12.84 -7.93 -6.62
CA MET A 11 -12.99 -7.06 -5.44
C MET A 11 -11.82 -7.25 -4.46
N LYS A 12 -11.42 -8.48 -4.15
CA LYS A 12 -10.27 -8.79 -3.29
C LYS A 12 -8.96 -8.26 -3.86
N ALA A 13 -8.75 -8.37 -5.18
CA ALA A 13 -7.58 -7.78 -5.84
C ALA A 13 -7.55 -6.26 -5.66
N THR A 14 -8.71 -5.59 -5.76
CA THR A 14 -8.85 -4.15 -5.54
C THR A 14 -8.53 -3.77 -4.09
N ILE A 15 -9.01 -4.52 -3.10
CA ILE A 15 -8.70 -4.32 -1.68
C ILE A 15 -7.21 -4.54 -1.41
N SER A 16 -6.62 -5.56 -2.01
CA SER A 16 -5.17 -5.83 -1.87
C SER A 16 -4.33 -4.69 -2.44
N ALA A 17 -4.72 -4.12 -3.60
CA ALA A 17 -4.07 -2.95 -4.17
C ALA A 17 -4.19 -1.73 -3.23
N PHE A 18 -5.38 -1.47 -2.67
CA PHE A 18 -5.59 -0.42 -1.67
C PHE A 18 -4.70 -0.61 -0.44
N SER A 19 -4.63 -1.83 0.11
CA SER A 19 -3.76 -2.14 1.24
C SER A 19 -2.28 -1.87 0.94
N ASN A 20 -1.82 -2.16 -0.28
CA ASN A 20 -0.46 -1.86 -0.71
C ASN A 20 -0.22 -0.36 -0.85
N ASP A 21 -1.19 0.40 -1.39
CA ASP A 21 -1.10 1.86 -1.48
C ASP A 21 -1.04 2.49 -0.07
N LEU A 22 -1.83 1.98 0.89
CA LEU A 22 -1.76 2.43 2.28
C LEU A 22 -0.40 2.15 2.94
N LYS A 23 0.28 1.05 2.59
CA LYS A 23 1.64 0.75 3.11
C LYS A 23 2.66 1.77 2.65
N ASN A 24 2.49 2.34 1.45
CA ASN A 24 3.38 3.37 0.90
C ASN A 24 3.19 4.73 1.60
N ILE A 25 2.06 4.96 2.29
CA ILE A 25 1.80 6.17 3.06
C ILE A 25 2.52 6.06 4.40
N ARG A 26 3.49 6.95 4.65
CA ARG A 26 4.28 7.00 5.88
C ARG A 26 3.42 7.42 7.07
N THR A 27 3.42 6.63 8.13
CA THR A 27 2.62 6.85 9.35
C THR A 27 3.41 7.41 10.52
N GLY A 28 4.64 7.89 10.27
CA GLY A 28 5.53 8.35 11.35
C GLY A 28 6.39 7.24 11.96
N ARG A 29 6.06 5.96 11.72
CA ARG A 29 6.97 4.84 12.01
C ARG A 29 7.68 4.44 10.74
N VAL A 30 8.99 4.35 10.81
CA VAL A 30 9.80 3.96 9.66
C VAL A 30 9.98 2.45 9.68
N SER A 31 9.66 1.80 8.54
CA SER A 31 9.91 0.37 8.35
C SER A 31 11.16 0.17 7.49
N PRO A 32 11.97 -0.86 7.75
CA PRO A 32 13.08 -1.26 6.87
C PRO A 32 12.66 -1.54 5.42
N ASP A 33 11.38 -1.85 5.21
CA ASP A 33 10.83 -2.11 3.87
C ASP A 33 10.98 -0.93 2.91
N ILE A 34 11.09 0.29 3.41
CA ILE A 34 11.27 1.50 2.61
C ILE A 34 12.59 1.47 1.81
N LEU A 35 13.58 0.74 2.32
CA LEU A 35 14.89 0.59 1.68
C LEU A 35 14.92 -0.50 0.61
N LYS A 36 13.89 -1.34 0.50
CA LYS A 36 13.81 -2.39 -0.53
C LYS A 36 13.71 -1.82 -1.95
N SER A 37 13.13 -0.63 -2.08
CA SER A 37 13.01 0.07 -3.37
C SER A 37 14.28 0.83 -3.77
N ILE A 38 15.25 0.97 -2.86
CA ILE A 38 16.48 1.72 -3.10
C ILE A 38 17.54 0.78 -3.61
N VAL A 39 18.00 1.07 -4.82
CA VAL A 39 19.00 0.29 -5.54
C VAL A 39 20.30 1.07 -5.61
N VAL A 40 21.39 0.45 -5.17
CA VAL A 40 22.73 1.02 -5.15
C VAL A 40 23.61 0.28 -6.16
N ASP A 41 24.54 1.00 -6.76
CA ASP A 41 25.57 0.40 -7.59
C ASP A 41 26.64 -0.23 -6.70
N SER A 42 26.69 -1.56 -6.73
CA SER A 42 27.66 -2.39 -6.03
C SER A 42 28.51 -3.15 -7.06
N TYR A 43 29.75 -2.74 -7.24
CA TYR A 43 30.70 -3.38 -8.16
C TYR A 43 30.18 -3.54 -9.61
N GLY A 44 29.48 -2.52 -10.14
CA GLY A 44 28.91 -2.55 -11.49
C GLY A 44 27.60 -3.32 -11.60
N SER A 45 27.03 -3.80 -10.49
CA SER A 45 25.72 -4.44 -10.42
C SER A 45 24.77 -3.62 -9.56
N LYS A 46 23.54 -3.44 -10.02
CA LYS A 46 22.49 -2.75 -9.25
C LYS A 46 21.86 -3.71 -8.23
N MET A 47 22.07 -3.43 -6.94
CA MET A 47 21.57 -4.27 -5.84
C MET A 47 20.73 -3.44 -4.85
N PRO A 48 19.62 -3.98 -4.31
CA PRO A 48 18.88 -3.32 -3.23
C PRO A 48 19.77 -3.13 -1.99
N VAL A 49 19.61 -2.00 -1.29
CA VAL A 49 20.37 -1.72 -0.05
C VAL A 49 20.24 -2.85 0.97
N THR A 50 19.07 -3.49 1.04
CA THR A 50 18.79 -4.60 1.95
C THR A 50 19.60 -5.88 1.67
N GLN A 51 20.21 -6.00 0.48
CA GLN A 51 21.06 -7.15 0.11
C GLN A 51 22.55 -6.93 0.41
N ILE A 52 22.96 -5.69 0.71
CA ILE A 52 24.34 -5.32 1.00
C ILE A 52 24.52 -4.80 2.43
N SER A 53 23.45 -4.78 3.20
CA SER A 53 23.43 -4.27 4.57
C SER A 53 22.43 -5.02 5.45
N ASN A 54 22.61 -4.91 6.76
CA ASN A 54 21.62 -5.29 7.76
C ASN A 54 20.91 -4.03 8.25
N VAL A 55 19.57 -4.00 8.12
CA VAL A 55 18.76 -2.83 8.47
C VAL A 55 17.94 -3.14 9.71
N ASN A 56 18.12 -2.34 10.76
CA ASN A 56 17.40 -2.46 12.01
C ASN A 56 16.77 -1.11 12.39
N ASN A 57 15.64 -1.14 13.10
CA ASN A 57 15.06 0.05 13.71
C ASN A 57 15.79 0.35 15.02
N LEU A 58 16.36 1.54 15.15
CA LEU A 58 16.88 2.05 16.42
C LEU A 58 15.73 2.56 17.28
N ASP A 59 14.83 3.31 16.67
CA ASP A 59 13.59 3.82 17.23
C ASP A 59 12.50 3.95 16.16
N ASN A 60 11.36 4.56 16.49
CA ASN A 60 10.24 4.73 15.57
C ASN A 60 10.58 5.59 14.34
N MET A 61 11.61 6.44 14.41
CA MET A 61 11.97 7.46 13.42
C MET A 61 13.38 7.28 12.87
N THR A 62 14.13 6.28 13.36
CA THR A 62 15.54 6.12 13.04
C THR A 62 15.82 4.70 12.57
N LEU A 63 16.39 4.57 11.37
CA LEU A 63 16.92 3.32 10.85
C LEU A 63 18.43 3.27 11.03
N ASN A 64 18.92 2.13 11.44
CA ASN A 64 20.32 1.78 11.48
C ASN A 64 20.63 0.83 10.32
N ILE A 65 21.48 1.25 9.41
CA ILE A 65 21.89 0.51 8.23
C ILE A 65 23.36 0.12 8.43
N ASN A 66 23.62 -1.13 8.77
CA ASN A 66 24.98 -1.66 8.93
C ASN A 66 25.41 -2.29 7.60
N ILE A 67 26.33 -1.64 6.90
CA ILE A 67 26.83 -2.06 5.58
C ILE A 67 27.97 -3.05 5.81
N TRP A 68 27.91 -4.17 5.10
CA TRP A 68 28.92 -5.24 5.25
C TRP A 68 30.27 -4.85 4.69
N ASP A 69 30.30 -4.04 3.67
CA ASP A 69 31.52 -3.60 2.99
C ASP A 69 31.73 -2.09 3.08
N ALA A 70 32.81 -1.69 3.74
CA ALA A 70 33.17 -0.28 3.95
C ALA A 70 33.33 0.51 2.64
N SER A 71 33.70 -0.15 1.54
CA SER A 71 33.88 0.50 0.23
C SER A 71 32.56 0.99 -0.37
N LEU A 72 31.44 0.38 -0.01
CA LEU A 72 30.10 0.71 -0.52
C LEU A 72 29.39 1.81 0.28
N VAL A 73 29.90 2.16 1.47
CA VAL A 73 29.27 3.14 2.37
C VAL A 73 28.99 4.46 1.68
N LYS A 74 29.97 5.00 0.96
CA LYS A 74 29.83 6.29 0.23
C LYS A 74 28.78 6.22 -0.87
N ASN A 75 28.70 5.09 -1.59
CA ASN A 75 27.74 4.91 -2.66
C ASN A 75 26.32 4.80 -2.09
N VAL A 76 26.17 4.06 -0.98
CA VAL A 76 24.88 3.94 -0.27
C VAL A 76 24.44 5.29 0.27
N GLU A 77 25.31 6.04 0.94
CA GLU A 77 25.02 7.39 1.46
C GLU A 77 24.57 8.33 0.35
N LYS A 78 25.30 8.38 -0.76
CA LYS A 78 24.93 9.20 -1.91
C LYS A 78 23.56 8.83 -2.46
N THR A 79 23.29 7.53 -2.66
CA THR A 79 22.00 7.06 -3.17
C THR A 79 20.86 7.37 -2.20
N LEU A 80 21.10 7.28 -0.89
CA LEU A 80 20.11 7.66 0.13
C LEU A 80 19.79 9.15 0.10
N LEU A 81 20.78 10.02 -0.11
CA LEU A 81 20.60 11.46 -0.28
C LEU A 81 19.79 11.79 -1.54
N GLU A 82 20.09 11.11 -2.66
CA GLU A 82 19.40 11.31 -3.94
C GLU A 82 17.97 10.74 -3.97
N SER A 83 17.64 9.82 -3.06
CA SER A 83 16.36 9.07 -3.07
C SER A 83 15.15 9.84 -2.55
N ASN A 84 15.28 11.14 -2.22
CA ASN A 84 14.19 12.00 -1.70
C ASN A 84 13.38 11.37 -0.55
N LEU A 85 14.02 10.54 0.28
CA LEU A 85 13.39 9.90 1.43
C LEU A 85 12.97 10.92 2.51
N GLY A 86 13.43 12.17 2.41
CA GLY A 86 13.19 13.20 3.43
C GLY A 86 13.87 12.89 4.76
N ALA A 87 14.91 12.06 4.74
CA ALA A 87 15.71 11.71 5.91
C ALA A 87 17.14 12.17 5.74
N THR A 88 17.80 12.47 6.84
CA THR A 88 19.20 12.89 6.85
C THR A 88 20.06 11.69 7.24
N PRO A 89 20.93 11.18 6.36
CA PRO A 89 21.88 10.14 6.71
C PRO A 89 23.03 10.71 7.55
N GLN A 90 23.40 10.00 8.60
CA GLN A 90 24.62 10.23 9.39
C GLN A 90 25.47 8.98 9.32
N THR A 91 26.67 9.11 8.80
CA THR A 91 27.59 7.97 8.57
C THR A 91 28.61 7.90 9.69
N GLU A 92 28.67 6.76 10.37
CA GLU A 92 29.66 6.41 11.38
C GLU A 92 30.35 5.09 11.04
N GLY A 93 31.53 5.17 10.40
CA GLY A 93 32.26 3.98 9.93
C GLY A 93 31.45 3.19 8.88
N ASN A 94 31.06 1.96 9.21
CA ASN A 94 30.23 1.10 8.35
C ASN A 94 28.72 1.23 8.60
N ILE A 95 28.33 2.10 9.52
CA ILE A 95 26.93 2.28 9.93
C ILE A 95 26.44 3.60 9.36
N ILE A 96 25.27 3.57 8.72
CA ILE A 96 24.53 4.76 8.34
C ILE A 96 23.28 4.83 9.19
N ILE A 97 23.16 5.89 9.99
CA ILE A 97 21.98 6.22 10.78
C ILE A 97 21.12 7.15 9.96
N LEU A 98 19.93 6.66 9.58
CA LEU A 98 18.97 7.41 8.78
C LEU A 98 17.88 7.96 9.70
N LYS A 99 17.96 9.26 10.02
CA LYS A 99 17.00 9.93 10.90
C LYS A 99 15.92 10.63 10.08
N PHE A 100 14.67 10.27 10.36
CA PHE A 100 13.50 10.88 9.73
C PHE A 100 12.96 11.99 10.64
N PRO A 101 12.58 13.16 10.08
CA PRO A 101 11.94 14.22 10.85
C PRO A 101 10.55 13.77 11.33
N GLU A 102 10.12 14.26 12.47
CA GLU A 102 8.76 14.04 12.96
C GLU A 102 7.73 14.66 12.03
N LEU A 103 6.60 13.97 11.91
CA LEU A 103 5.47 14.50 11.15
C LEU A 103 4.84 15.67 11.92
N THR A 104 4.86 16.85 11.32
CA THR A 104 4.13 18.00 11.87
C THR A 104 2.63 17.73 11.90
N ALA A 105 1.89 18.40 12.80
CA ALA A 105 0.44 18.26 12.90
C ALA A 105 -0.27 18.60 11.57
N GLU A 106 0.28 19.55 10.82
CA GLU A 106 -0.22 19.94 9.50
C GLU A 106 -0.03 18.78 8.48
N ARG A 107 1.17 18.22 8.45
CA ARG A 107 1.48 17.09 7.54
C ARG A 107 0.65 15.85 7.85
N ARG A 108 0.34 15.58 9.11
CA ARG A 108 -0.58 14.49 9.50
C ARG A 108 -1.98 14.70 8.93
N LYS A 109 -2.50 15.95 8.99
CA LYS A 109 -3.82 16.29 8.38
C LYS A 109 -3.82 16.08 6.86
N ASP A 110 -2.76 16.47 6.17
CA ASP A 110 -2.62 16.25 4.73
C ASP A 110 -2.61 14.75 4.38
N LEU A 111 -1.90 13.93 5.18
CA LEU A 111 -1.86 12.48 4.97
C LEU A 111 -3.24 11.84 5.19
N VAL A 112 -3.99 12.27 6.20
CA VAL A 112 -5.37 11.81 6.42
C VAL A 112 -6.26 12.17 5.21
N LYS A 113 -6.12 13.37 4.65
CA LYS A 113 -6.84 13.78 3.45
C LYS A 113 -6.51 12.88 2.25
N ILE A 114 -5.22 12.58 2.03
CA ILE A 114 -4.77 11.67 0.97
C ILE A 114 -5.35 10.27 1.15
N ILE A 115 -5.41 9.74 2.40
CA ILE A 115 -6.02 8.44 2.68
C ILE A 115 -7.49 8.43 2.29
N ASN A 116 -8.24 9.48 2.66
CA ASN A 116 -9.66 9.58 2.36
C ASN A 116 -9.91 9.68 0.85
N GLU A 117 -9.14 10.49 0.12
CA GLU A 117 -9.22 10.60 -1.34
C GLU A 117 -8.90 9.27 -2.03
N THR A 118 -7.88 8.56 -1.54
CA THR A 118 -7.50 7.24 -2.08
C THR A 118 -8.59 6.22 -1.79
N SER A 119 -9.13 6.17 -0.57
CA SER A 119 -10.24 5.30 -0.18
C SER A 119 -11.44 5.49 -1.11
N GLU A 120 -11.85 6.73 -1.38
CA GLU A 120 -12.97 7.01 -2.30
C GLU A 120 -12.68 6.53 -3.74
N LYS A 121 -11.47 6.67 -4.24
CA LYS A 121 -11.10 6.13 -5.57
C LYS A 121 -11.29 4.61 -5.63
N PHE A 122 -10.85 3.89 -4.60
CA PHE A 122 -11.01 2.43 -4.55
C PHE A 122 -12.48 2.01 -4.37
N LYS A 123 -13.28 2.73 -3.58
CA LYS A 123 -14.72 2.51 -3.48
C LYS A 123 -15.44 2.71 -4.83
N VAL A 124 -15.03 3.71 -5.62
CA VAL A 124 -15.54 3.90 -6.98
C VAL A 124 -15.18 2.70 -7.87
N SER A 125 -13.97 2.17 -7.75
CA SER A 125 -13.55 0.95 -8.47
C SER A 125 -14.41 -0.26 -8.10
N ILE A 126 -14.70 -0.49 -6.81
CA ILE A 126 -15.62 -1.54 -6.34
C ILE A 126 -17.03 -1.34 -6.91
N ARG A 127 -17.54 -0.11 -6.91
CA ARG A 127 -18.86 0.20 -7.51
C ARG A 127 -18.90 -0.08 -9.00
N ASN A 128 -17.80 0.15 -9.72
CA ASN A 128 -17.70 -0.15 -11.15
C ASN A 128 -17.67 -1.66 -11.41
N ILE A 129 -16.93 -2.43 -10.59
CA ILE A 129 -16.95 -3.89 -10.63
C ILE A 129 -18.38 -4.41 -10.41
N ARG A 130 -19.08 -3.90 -9.38
CA ARG A 130 -20.47 -4.25 -9.14
C ARG A 130 -21.36 -4.00 -10.37
N ARG A 131 -21.26 -2.81 -10.98
CA ARG A 131 -22.06 -2.46 -12.18
C ARG A 131 -21.79 -3.45 -13.31
N LYS A 132 -20.53 -3.73 -13.61
CA LYS A 132 -20.10 -4.70 -14.64
C LYS A 132 -20.79 -6.06 -14.43
N TYR A 133 -20.79 -6.59 -13.21
CA TYR A 133 -21.37 -7.89 -12.91
C TYR A 133 -22.91 -7.88 -12.88
N ILE A 134 -23.53 -6.81 -12.42
CA ILE A 134 -25.00 -6.65 -12.47
C ILE A 134 -25.48 -6.59 -13.93
N ASP A 135 -24.78 -5.83 -14.79
CA ASP A 135 -25.13 -5.73 -16.20
C ASP A 135 -24.98 -7.10 -16.90
N PHE A 136 -23.89 -7.82 -16.59
CA PHE A 136 -23.68 -9.19 -17.09
C PHE A 136 -24.80 -10.15 -16.65
N ILE A 137 -25.24 -10.09 -15.38
CA ILE A 137 -26.36 -10.93 -14.88
C ILE A 137 -27.66 -10.60 -15.63
N LYS A 138 -27.96 -9.30 -15.84
CA LYS A 138 -29.15 -8.88 -16.58
C LYS A 138 -29.12 -9.31 -18.05
N ASP A 139 -27.96 -9.33 -18.67
CA ASP A 139 -27.86 -9.81 -20.06
C ASP A 139 -28.09 -11.32 -20.15
N LEU A 140 -27.56 -12.12 -19.18
CA LEU A 140 -27.87 -13.55 -19.08
C LEU A 140 -29.39 -13.81 -18.86
N GLU A 141 -30.07 -12.96 -18.10
CA GLU A 141 -31.52 -13.03 -17.90
C GLU A 141 -32.27 -12.73 -19.21
N LYS A 142 -31.88 -11.68 -19.97
CA LYS A 142 -32.48 -11.34 -21.25
C LYS A 142 -32.31 -12.46 -22.29
N GLU A 143 -31.16 -13.11 -22.29
CA GLU A 143 -30.86 -14.25 -23.14
C GLU A 143 -31.56 -15.56 -22.68
N LYS A 144 -32.31 -15.50 -21.57
CA LYS A 144 -33.00 -16.66 -20.95
C LYS A 144 -32.05 -17.77 -20.51
N ASN A 145 -30.77 -17.44 -20.25
CA ASN A 145 -29.77 -18.38 -19.76
C ASN A 145 -29.91 -18.65 -18.25
N ILE A 146 -30.59 -17.75 -17.53
CA ILE A 146 -30.91 -17.86 -16.09
C ILE A 146 -32.36 -17.44 -15.86
N SER A 147 -32.97 -17.96 -14.80
CA SER A 147 -34.34 -17.56 -14.38
C SER A 147 -34.32 -16.18 -13.68
N ILE A 148 -35.49 -15.53 -13.63
CA ILE A 148 -35.66 -14.24 -12.93
C ILE A 148 -35.28 -14.34 -11.45
N ASP A 149 -35.64 -15.45 -10.79
CA ASP A 149 -35.34 -15.65 -9.37
C ASP A 149 -33.83 -15.87 -9.14
N GLU A 150 -33.18 -16.57 -10.06
CA GLU A 150 -31.73 -16.78 -10.05
C GLU A 150 -30.98 -15.49 -10.34
N SER A 151 -31.49 -14.66 -11.24
CA SER A 151 -30.96 -13.30 -11.51
C SER A 151 -31.02 -12.43 -10.25
N LYS A 152 -32.17 -12.38 -9.56
CA LYS A 152 -32.32 -11.62 -8.31
C LYS A 152 -31.35 -12.12 -7.24
N LYS A 153 -31.27 -13.43 -7.02
CA LYS A 153 -30.34 -14.01 -6.03
C LYS A 153 -28.89 -13.61 -6.34
N ASN A 154 -28.46 -13.74 -7.60
CA ASN A 154 -27.10 -13.38 -8.00
C ASN A 154 -26.83 -11.87 -7.83
N GLN A 155 -27.80 -11.00 -8.11
CA GLN A 155 -27.68 -9.55 -7.86
C GLN A 155 -27.54 -9.24 -6.37
N ASP A 156 -28.32 -9.92 -5.50
CA ASP A 156 -28.24 -9.77 -4.06
C ASP A 156 -26.88 -10.24 -3.52
N ASP A 157 -26.33 -11.33 -4.04
CA ASP A 157 -25.03 -11.85 -3.64
C ASP A 157 -23.90 -10.88 -4.08
N VAL A 158 -23.97 -10.31 -5.28
CA VAL A 158 -23.03 -9.26 -5.74
C VAL A 158 -23.14 -8.01 -4.86
N GLN A 159 -24.37 -7.63 -4.44
CA GLN A 159 -24.56 -6.50 -3.55
C GLN A 159 -23.93 -6.75 -2.17
N LYS A 160 -24.15 -7.92 -1.57
CA LYS A 160 -23.55 -8.30 -0.28
C LYS A 160 -22.02 -8.29 -0.33
N SER A 161 -21.43 -8.85 -1.41
CA SER A 161 -20.00 -8.83 -1.61
C SER A 161 -19.45 -7.40 -1.75
N THR A 162 -20.20 -6.53 -2.44
CA THR A 162 -19.86 -5.11 -2.58
C THR A 162 -19.86 -4.40 -1.23
N ASP A 163 -20.91 -4.58 -0.42
CA ASP A 163 -21.05 -3.93 0.89
C ASP A 163 -19.96 -4.39 1.86
N SER A 164 -19.64 -5.68 1.85
CA SER A 164 -18.52 -6.22 2.62
C SER A 164 -17.18 -5.61 2.19
N SER A 165 -16.92 -5.52 0.89
CA SER A 165 -15.68 -4.95 0.34
C SER A 165 -15.53 -3.47 0.66
N ILE A 166 -16.60 -2.67 0.60
CA ILE A 166 -16.59 -1.26 0.99
C ILE A 166 -16.31 -1.11 2.49
N SER A 167 -16.94 -1.93 3.33
CA SER A 167 -16.72 -1.94 4.78
C SER A 167 -15.26 -2.27 5.13
N GLU A 168 -14.65 -3.19 4.40
CA GLU A 168 -13.24 -3.56 4.58
C GLU A 168 -12.30 -2.39 4.21
N ILE A 169 -12.57 -1.70 3.07
CA ILE A 169 -11.83 -0.49 2.69
C ILE A 169 -11.94 0.60 3.76
N ASP A 170 -13.15 0.84 4.29
CA ASP A 170 -13.38 1.83 5.37
C ASP A 170 -12.62 1.46 6.64
N THR A 171 -12.59 0.18 6.98
CA THR A 171 -11.88 -0.32 8.16
C THR A 171 -10.37 -0.12 8.03
N LEU A 172 -9.80 -0.47 6.87
CA LEU A 172 -8.38 -0.27 6.58
C LEU A 172 -7.99 1.22 6.58
N ALA A 173 -8.84 2.08 5.98
CA ALA A 173 -8.63 3.52 5.99
C ALA A 173 -8.60 4.09 7.42
N LYS A 174 -9.61 3.75 8.25
CA LYS A 174 -9.69 4.18 9.65
C LYS A 174 -8.53 3.68 10.50
N GLN A 175 -8.09 2.44 10.29
CA GLN A 175 -6.91 1.91 10.98
C GLN A 175 -5.68 2.74 10.65
N LYS A 176 -5.49 3.07 9.37
CA LYS A 176 -4.35 3.87 8.91
C LYS A 176 -4.40 5.33 9.41
N GLU A 177 -5.58 5.94 9.43
CA GLU A 177 -5.78 7.27 10.02
C GLU A 177 -5.40 7.27 11.51
N ASN A 178 -5.86 6.27 12.27
CA ASN A 178 -5.53 6.14 13.68
C ASN A 178 -4.02 5.93 13.92
N GLU A 179 -3.34 5.20 13.04
CA GLU A 179 -1.88 5.06 13.09
C GLU A 179 -1.16 6.41 12.93
N ILE A 180 -1.63 7.28 12.01
CA ILE A 180 -1.06 8.61 11.78
C ILE A 180 -1.33 9.56 12.96
N LEU A 181 -2.49 9.45 13.59
CA LEU A 181 -2.90 10.36 14.67
C LEU A 181 -2.35 9.96 16.03
N LYS A 182 -2.04 8.67 16.27
CA LYS A 182 -1.57 8.14 17.57
C LYS A 182 -0.07 8.29 17.83
N VAL A 183 0.71 8.77 16.87
CA VAL A 183 2.18 8.96 17.00
C VAL A 183 2.52 10.34 17.54
#